data_6ab450d0e934610c70afd83cee0aeba6
#
_entry.id   6ab450d0e934610c70afd83cee0aeba6
#
_cell.length_a   1.000
_cell.length_b   1.000
_cell.length_c   1.000
_cell.angle_alpha   90.00
_cell.angle_beta   90.00
_cell.angle_gamma   90.00
#
_symmetry.space_group_name_H-M   'P 1'
#
loop_
_entity.id
_entity.type
_entity.pdbx_description
1 polymer ?
#
loop_
_entity_poly.entity_id
_entity_poly.type
_entity_poly.pdbx_seq_one_letter_code
_entity_poly.pdbx_strand_id
1 'polypeptide(L)'
;VAVPLLLALTACTSLGATGDKGYISGDGSVRVIDAADRDEPVSFQGESLSGEPIDSEDYRGEVLVVNMWWSGCGPCRTEMPMLDELSSEVGDQATVLGVNVRDSSPANGLSFMKGVGADFPSIYDAKGKIGLAFAGKAPLASTPTTIVLDDKGRVAAVVAGPIPSKQTILDVVDDISGEASGTADG
;
A
#
# COMPACT_ATOMS: atom_id res chain seq x y z
N VAL A 1 33.03 -52.95 36.87
CA VAL A 1 32.85 -51.49 37.00
C VAL A 1 32.17 -51.01 35.70
N ALA A 2 30.86 -50.75 35.76
CA ALA A 2 30.08 -50.27 34.63
C ALA A 2 29.93 -48.74 34.76
N VAL A 3 30.40 -47.99 33.78
CA VAL A 3 30.22 -46.54 33.68
C VAL A 3 28.98 -46.23 32.81
N PRO A 4 27.96 -45.56 33.32
CA PRO A 4 26.83 -45.18 32.51
C PRO A 4 27.20 -43.92 31.67
N LEU A 5 27.06 -44.02 30.36
CA LEU A 5 27.19 -42.95 29.40
C LEU A 5 25.92 -42.09 29.40
N LEU A 6 25.96 -40.93 30.04
CA LEU A 6 24.86 -39.93 29.92
C LEU A 6 24.92 -39.28 28.56
N LEU A 7 23.95 -39.59 27.68
CA LEU A 7 23.67 -38.82 26.48
C LEU A 7 22.89 -37.56 26.90
N ALA A 8 23.54 -36.41 26.84
CA ALA A 8 22.88 -35.11 26.91
C ALA A 8 22.19 -34.83 25.53
N LEU A 9 20.87 -34.93 25.46
CA LEU A 9 20.09 -34.41 24.35
C LEU A 9 20.01 -32.88 24.51
N THR A 10 20.88 -32.16 23.80
CA THR A 10 20.66 -30.74 23.56
C THR A 10 19.56 -30.58 22.52
N ALA A 11 18.35 -30.37 22.98
CA ALA A 11 17.24 -29.93 22.14
C ALA A 11 17.51 -28.50 21.67
N CYS A 12 17.95 -28.35 20.42
CA CYS A 12 17.96 -27.05 19.74
C CYS A 12 16.52 -26.62 19.50
N THR A 13 15.92 -25.90 20.39
CA THR A 13 14.73 -25.08 20.14
C THR A 13 15.16 -23.76 19.53
N SER A 14 15.62 -23.77 18.30
CA SER A 14 15.57 -22.60 17.44
C SER A 14 14.26 -22.69 16.62
N LEU A 15 13.14 -22.38 17.26
CA LEU A 15 12.01 -21.82 16.54
C LEU A 15 12.51 -20.45 16.07
N GLY A 16 13.21 -20.45 14.93
CA GLY A 16 13.55 -19.23 14.23
C GLY A 16 12.25 -18.49 13.96
N ALA A 17 12.16 -17.30 14.55
CA ALA A 17 11.17 -16.34 14.14
C ALA A 17 11.21 -16.27 12.62
N THR A 18 10.07 -16.46 11.97
CA THR A 18 9.88 -16.16 10.55
C THR A 18 9.74 -14.64 10.38
N GLY A 19 10.62 -13.87 11.01
CA GLY A 19 10.87 -12.48 10.75
C GLY A 19 11.86 -12.38 9.59
N ASP A 20 11.61 -11.49 8.67
CA ASP A 20 12.46 -10.97 7.61
C ASP A 20 12.26 -11.55 6.19
N LYS A 21 11.07 -12.00 5.84
CA LYS A 21 10.73 -12.18 4.43
C LYS A 21 9.38 -11.58 4.16
N GLY A 22 9.34 -10.57 3.29
CA GLY A 22 8.12 -9.90 2.89
C GLY A 22 6.99 -10.90 2.61
N TYR A 23 5.82 -10.61 3.16
CA TYR A 23 4.65 -11.48 3.03
C TYR A 23 4.11 -11.42 1.60
N ILE A 24 3.85 -12.59 1.02
CA ILE A 24 3.09 -12.73 -0.22
C ILE A 24 1.85 -13.54 0.14
N SER A 25 0.64 -13.01 -0.12
CA SER A 25 -0.60 -13.75 0.05
C SER A 25 -0.59 -15.04 -0.77
N GLY A 26 -1.30 -16.08 -0.31
CA GLY A 26 -1.29 -17.39 -0.97
C GLY A 26 -1.73 -17.38 -2.44
N ASP A 27 -2.47 -16.35 -2.88
CA ASP A 27 -2.86 -16.10 -4.26
C ASP A 27 -1.92 -15.14 -5.01
N GLY A 28 -0.87 -14.61 -4.33
CA GLY A 28 0.09 -13.67 -4.90
C GLY A 28 -0.43 -12.25 -5.14
N SER A 29 -1.66 -11.93 -4.70
CA SER A 29 -2.26 -10.61 -4.91
C SER A 29 -1.65 -9.52 -4.02
N VAL A 30 -1.19 -9.86 -2.81
CA VAL A 30 -0.56 -8.95 -1.85
C VAL A 30 0.90 -9.31 -1.68
N ARG A 31 1.79 -8.34 -1.87
CA ARG A 31 3.23 -8.45 -1.65
C ARG A 31 3.67 -7.33 -0.71
N VAL A 32 4.19 -7.68 0.44
CA VAL A 32 4.88 -6.74 1.36
C VAL A 32 6.38 -6.86 1.14
N ILE A 33 7.10 -5.76 1.21
CA ILE A 33 8.54 -5.65 0.97
C ILE A 33 9.20 -5.25 2.29
N ASP A 34 10.14 -6.07 2.76
CA ASP A 34 10.89 -5.81 3.98
C ASP A 34 11.62 -4.45 3.90
N ALA A 35 11.70 -3.74 5.01
CA ALA A 35 12.26 -2.38 5.07
C ALA A 35 13.69 -2.29 4.48
N ALA A 36 14.48 -3.38 4.63
CA ALA A 36 15.84 -3.46 4.10
C ALA A 36 15.91 -3.65 2.57
N ASP A 37 14.83 -4.18 1.97
CA ASP A 37 14.78 -4.52 0.54
C ASP A 37 13.98 -3.49 -0.28
N ARG A 38 13.48 -2.42 0.35
CA ARG A 38 12.76 -1.35 -0.33
C ARG A 38 13.71 -0.51 -1.16
N ASP A 39 13.33 -0.29 -2.40
CA ASP A 39 14.03 0.62 -3.33
C ASP A 39 14.02 2.08 -2.84
N GLU A 40 14.70 2.95 -3.60
CA GLU A 40 14.69 4.40 -3.39
C GLU A 40 13.25 4.96 -3.37
N PRO A 41 13.02 6.05 -2.62
CA PRO A 41 11.75 6.74 -2.58
C PRO A 41 11.22 7.08 -3.97
N VAL A 42 9.91 7.05 -4.11
CA VAL A 42 9.22 7.56 -5.30
C VAL A 42 8.61 8.92 -4.99
N SER A 43 8.58 9.79 -6.00
CA SER A 43 7.86 11.05 -5.94
C SER A 43 7.04 11.25 -7.20
N PHE A 44 5.88 11.85 -7.04
CA PHE A 44 4.97 12.21 -8.11
C PHE A 44 4.08 13.38 -7.68
N GLN A 45 3.60 14.12 -8.67
CA GLN A 45 2.72 15.26 -8.44
C GLN A 45 1.66 15.33 -9.52
N GLY A 46 0.55 15.98 -9.23
CA GLY A 46 -0.54 16.18 -10.16
C GLY A 46 -1.60 17.13 -9.63
N GLU A 47 -2.67 17.28 -10.41
CA GLU A 47 -3.86 18.01 -9.98
C GLU A 47 -4.92 17.00 -9.51
N SER A 48 -5.59 17.33 -8.42
CA SER A 48 -6.75 16.54 -7.96
C SER A 48 -7.87 16.60 -9.00
N LEU A 49 -8.88 15.74 -8.84
CA LEU A 49 -10.09 15.78 -9.65
C LEU A 49 -10.84 17.14 -9.53
N SER A 50 -10.63 17.89 -8.46
CA SER A 50 -11.17 19.25 -8.25
C SER A 50 -10.23 20.37 -8.71
N GLY A 51 -9.00 20.05 -9.17
CA GLY A 51 -8.02 21.01 -9.69
C GLY A 51 -7.01 21.53 -8.67
N GLU A 52 -7.01 20.99 -7.44
CA GLU A 52 -6.04 21.36 -6.41
C GLU A 52 -4.71 20.64 -6.65
N PRO A 53 -3.56 21.28 -6.47
CA PRO A 53 -2.26 20.62 -6.59
C PRO A 53 -2.07 19.59 -5.46
N ILE A 54 -1.52 18.44 -5.80
CA ILE A 54 -1.13 17.38 -4.86
C ILE A 54 0.30 16.97 -5.19
N ASP A 55 1.16 16.95 -4.17
CA ASP A 55 2.52 16.43 -4.24
C ASP A 55 2.68 15.28 -3.24
N SER A 56 3.19 14.14 -3.70
CA SER A 56 3.43 12.98 -2.84
C SER A 56 4.50 13.23 -1.76
N GLU A 57 5.32 14.26 -1.93
CA GLU A 57 6.33 14.64 -0.93
C GLU A 57 5.72 15.31 0.30
N ASP A 58 4.52 15.88 0.19
CA ASP A 58 3.79 16.48 1.32
C ASP A 58 3.32 15.41 2.34
N TYR A 59 3.31 14.13 1.94
CA TYR A 59 2.93 12.99 2.79
C TYR A 59 4.14 12.27 3.40
N ARG A 60 5.35 12.86 3.38
CA ARG A 60 6.51 12.28 4.07
C ARG A 60 6.32 12.32 5.57
N GLY A 61 6.66 11.22 6.25
CA GLY A 61 6.45 11.04 7.69
C GLY A 61 5.21 10.23 8.04
N GLU A 62 4.35 9.92 7.05
CA GLU A 62 3.20 9.05 7.20
C GLU A 62 3.16 7.97 6.11
N VAL A 63 2.38 6.95 6.30
CA VAL A 63 2.13 5.91 5.29
C VAL A 63 1.19 6.48 4.22
N LEU A 64 1.51 6.26 2.93
CA LEU A 64 0.64 6.71 1.82
C LEU A 64 0.09 5.50 1.05
N VAL A 65 -1.22 5.31 1.09
CA VAL A 65 -1.93 4.26 0.35
C VAL A 65 -2.40 4.83 -0.98
N VAL A 66 -1.72 4.45 -2.07
CA VAL A 66 -2.00 4.94 -3.43
C VAL A 66 -2.83 3.92 -4.20
N ASN A 67 -4.06 4.24 -4.56
CA ASN A 67 -4.94 3.35 -5.33
C ASN A 67 -5.13 3.85 -6.77
N MET A 68 -4.73 3.03 -7.74
CA MET A 68 -4.92 3.28 -9.18
C MET A 68 -6.30 2.80 -9.62
N TRP A 69 -7.14 3.71 -10.13
CA TRP A 69 -8.53 3.42 -10.45
C TRP A 69 -9.06 4.22 -11.65
N TRP A 70 -10.26 3.88 -12.14
CA TRP A 70 -11.04 4.66 -13.10
C TRP A 70 -12.52 4.29 -13.03
N SER A 71 -13.41 5.15 -13.51
CA SER A 71 -14.86 5.00 -13.35
C SER A 71 -15.47 3.79 -14.08
N GLY A 72 -14.84 3.32 -15.16
CA GLY A 72 -15.27 2.14 -15.91
C GLY A 72 -14.72 0.82 -15.35
N CYS A 73 -13.94 0.85 -14.26
CA CYS A 73 -13.39 -0.33 -13.63
C CYS A 73 -14.43 -0.97 -12.68
N GLY A 74 -14.95 -2.13 -13.04
CA GLY A 74 -15.94 -2.83 -12.23
C GLY A 74 -15.50 -3.11 -10.80
N PRO A 75 -14.33 -3.77 -10.58
CA PRO A 75 -13.81 -4.01 -9.25
C PRO A 75 -13.55 -2.72 -8.44
N CYS A 76 -13.07 -1.63 -9.08
CA CYS A 76 -12.85 -0.37 -8.40
C CYS A 76 -14.14 0.19 -7.78
N ARG A 77 -15.28 0.01 -8.45
CA ARG A 77 -16.59 0.42 -7.91
C ARG A 77 -16.91 -0.25 -6.57
N THR A 78 -16.50 -1.50 -6.41
CA THR A 78 -16.77 -2.27 -5.19
C THR A 78 -15.85 -1.85 -4.05
N GLU A 79 -14.59 -1.48 -4.35
CA GLU A 79 -13.61 -1.15 -3.29
C GLU A 79 -13.60 0.33 -2.88
N MET A 80 -14.10 1.26 -3.72
CA MET A 80 -14.09 2.69 -3.38
C MET A 80 -14.77 3.05 -2.05
N PRO A 81 -15.97 2.52 -1.71
CA PRO A 81 -16.57 2.77 -0.40
C PRO A 81 -15.71 2.24 0.76
N MET A 82 -15.07 1.09 0.57
CA MET A 82 -14.17 0.51 1.55
C MET A 82 -12.90 1.36 1.73
N LEU A 83 -12.36 1.94 0.65
CA LEU A 83 -11.22 2.86 0.71
C LEU A 83 -11.58 4.17 1.42
N ASP A 84 -12.82 4.64 1.26
CA ASP A 84 -13.32 5.81 1.98
C ASP A 84 -13.46 5.55 3.48
N GLU A 85 -14.01 4.39 3.86
CA GLU A 85 -14.02 3.94 5.26
C GLU A 85 -12.59 3.82 5.80
N LEU A 86 -11.66 3.21 5.03
CA LEU A 86 -10.25 3.08 5.39
C LEU A 86 -9.63 4.46 5.64
N SER A 87 -9.83 5.42 4.72
CA SER A 87 -9.31 6.79 4.85
C SER A 87 -9.74 7.46 6.15
N SER A 88 -10.97 7.20 6.59
CA SER A 88 -11.49 7.72 7.86
C SER A 88 -10.92 6.98 9.09
N GLU A 89 -10.60 5.69 8.96
CA GLU A 89 -10.18 4.83 10.07
C GLU A 89 -8.68 4.94 10.38
N VAL A 90 -7.83 5.09 9.35
CA VAL A 90 -6.37 5.18 9.53
C VAL A 90 -5.93 6.50 10.18
N GLY A 91 -6.75 7.54 10.18
CA GLY A 91 -6.50 8.82 10.86
C GLY A 91 -5.16 9.43 10.47
N ASP A 92 -4.36 9.78 11.50
CA ASP A 92 -3.04 10.40 11.32
C ASP A 92 -1.92 9.40 10.97
N GLN A 93 -2.22 8.10 10.88
CA GLN A 93 -1.20 7.07 10.58
C GLN A 93 -0.92 6.96 9.09
N ALA A 94 -1.94 7.18 8.27
CA ALA A 94 -1.83 7.04 6.82
C ALA A 94 -2.82 7.94 6.08
N THR A 95 -2.47 8.28 4.85
CA THR A 95 -3.39 8.93 3.91
C THR A 95 -3.74 7.97 2.77
N VAL A 96 -5.03 7.95 2.38
CA VAL A 96 -5.49 7.27 1.16
C VAL A 96 -5.54 8.29 0.03
N LEU A 97 -4.84 8.01 -1.07
CA LEU A 97 -4.76 8.85 -2.26
C LEU A 97 -5.13 8.04 -3.50
N GLY A 98 -6.19 8.44 -4.17
CA GLY A 98 -6.55 7.88 -5.47
C GLY A 98 -5.70 8.43 -6.62
N VAL A 99 -5.50 7.63 -7.66
CA VAL A 99 -4.96 8.09 -8.95
C VAL A 99 -5.91 7.61 -10.05
N ASN A 100 -6.64 8.55 -10.63
CA ASN A 100 -7.59 8.30 -11.71
C ASN A 100 -6.85 8.25 -13.05
N VAL A 101 -6.70 7.06 -13.63
CA VAL A 101 -5.75 6.82 -14.73
C VAL A 101 -6.35 6.74 -16.13
N ARG A 102 -7.66 6.66 -16.30
CA ARG A 102 -8.27 6.39 -17.63
C ARG A 102 -9.52 7.18 -17.95
N ASP A 103 -10.07 7.93 -17.01
CA ASP A 103 -11.26 8.73 -17.30
C ASP A 103 -10.94 9.84 -18.31
N SER A 104 -11.89 10.14 -19.15
CA SER A 104 -11.75 11.14 -20.21
C SER A 104 -11.72 12.58 -19.68
N SER A 105 -12.18 12.79 -18.44
CA SER A 105 -12.15 14.08 -17.75
C SER A 105 -12.18 13.92 -16.23
N PRO A 106 -11.67 14.93 -15.47
CA PRO A 106 -11.81 14.94 -14.01
C PRO A 106 -13.27 14.86 -13.54
N ALA A 107 -14.20 15.47 -14.28
CA ALA A 107 -15.62 15.46 -13.95
C ALA A 107 -16.23 14.05 -13.95
N ASN A 108 -15.75 13.15 -14.81
CA ASN A 108 -16.18 11.75 -14.81
C ASN A 108 -15.74 11.04 -13.53
N GLY A 109 -14.49 11.23 -13.12
CA GLY A 109 -13.96 10.70 -11.87
C GLY A 109 -14.75 11.23 -10.66
N LEU A 110 -14.95 12.54 -10.56
CA LEU A 110 -15.73 13.16 -9.49
C LEU A 110 -17.17 12.63 -9.42
N SER A 111 -17.84 12.53 -10.56
CA SER A 111 -19.21 12.00 -10.62
C SER A 111 -19.27 10.53 -10.15
N PHE A 112 -18.26 9.75 -10.53
CA PHE A 112 -18.15 8.37 -10.08
C PHE A 112 -17.92 8.28 -8.56
N MET A 113 -16.94 8.98 -8.00
CA MET A 113 -16.65 8.98 -6.56
C MET A 113 -17.89 9.38 -5.77
N LYS A 114 -18.54 10.48 -6.16
CA LYS A 114 -19.81 10.91 -5.54
C LYS A 114 -20.90 9.83 -5.64
N GLY A 115 -21.01 9.16 -6.78
CA GLY A 115 -22.02 8.11 -6.99
C GLY A 115 -21.82 6.85 -6.15
N VAL A 116 -20.58 6.58 -5.69
CA VAL A 116 -20.25 5.45 -4.81
C VAL A 116 -20.00 5.87 -3.36
N GLY A 117 -20.15 7.17 -3.03
CA GLY A 117 -20.01 7.69 -1.67
C GLY A 117 -18.56 7.75 -1.18
N ALA A 118 -17.59 7.99 -2.08
CA ALA A 118 -16.18 8.13 -1.73
C ALA A 118 -15.74 9.60 -1.84
N ASP A 119 -14.98 10.10 -0.86
CA ASP A 119 -14.55 11.51 -0.74
C ASP A 119 -13.07 11.69 -0.36
N PHE A 120 -12.22 10.68 -0.53
CA PHE A 120 -10.78 10.82 -0.34
C PHE A 120 -10.12 11.51 -1.54
N PRO A 121 -8.96 12.21 -1.35
CA PRO A 121 -8.28 12.93 -2.43
C PRO A 121 -7.90 12.00 -3.58
N SER A 122 -8.02 12.47 -4.82
CA SER A 122 -7.67 11.69 -6.00
C SER A 122 -7.08 12.56 -7.09
N ILE A 123 -5.89 12.19 -7.59
CA ILE A 123 -5.21 12.87 -8.70
C ILE A 123 -5.80 12.42 -10.04
N TYR A 124 -5.94 13.34 -10.99
CA TYR A 124 -6.29 13.04 -12.37
C TYR A 124 -5.03 12.79 -13.21
N ASP A 125 -4.81 11.54 -13.62
CA ASP A 125 -3.65 11.15 -14.44
C ASP A 125 -4.04 10.32 -15.67
N ALA A 126 -4.90 10.86 -16.53
CA ALA A 126 -5.33 10.17 -17.76
C ALA A 126 -4.17 9.82 -18.71
N LYS A 127 -3.01 10.45 -18.53
CA LYS A 127 -1.81 10.18 -19.35
C LYS A 127 -0.89 9.12 -18.75
N GLY A 128 -1.18 8.62 -17.53
CA GLY A 128 -0.42 7.57 -16.86
C GLY A 128 1.00 7.99 -16.45
N LYS A 129 1.24 9.29 -16.23
CA LYS A 129 2.56 9.80 -15.85
C LYS A 129 2.98 9.32 -14.46
N ILE A 130 2.03 9.29 -13.52
CA ILE A 130 2.28 8.83 -12.14
C ILE A 130 2.68 7.35 -12.15
N GLY A 131 2.09 6.56 -13.05
CA GLY A 131 2.49 5.17 -13.22
C GLY A 131 3.98 4.99 -13.53
N LEU A 132 4.62 5.95 -14.17
CA LEU A 132 6.06 5.89 -14.48
C LEU A 132 6.93 5.95 -13.21
N ALA A 133 6.49 6.63 -12.16
CA ALA A 133 7.20 6.68 -10.89
C ALA A 133 7.32 5.29 -10.23
N PHE A 134 6.40 4.38 -10.55
CA PHE A 134 6.35 3.02 -10.05
C PHE A 134 6.91 1.98 -11.02
N ALA A 135 7.49 2.40 -12.15
CA ALA A 135 8.04 1.48 -13.15
C ALA A 135 9.10 0.56 -12.53
N GLY A 136 8.93 -0.74 -12.72
CA GLY A 136 9.80 -1.77 -12.13
C GLY A 136 9.55 -2.08 -10.65
N LYS A 137 8.76 -1.25 -9.94
CA LYS A 137 8.45 -1.40 -8.51
C LYS A 137 7.08 -2.04 -8.28
N ALA A 138 6.09 -1.71 -9.12
CA ALA A 138 4.75 -2.24 -9.04
C ALA A 138 4.19 -2.61 -10.43
N PRO A 139 3.37 -3.68 -10.55
CA PRO A 139 2.72 -4.07 -11.80
C PRO A 139 1.51 -3.17 -12.07
N LEU A 140 1.69 -2.13 -12.89
CA LEU A 140 0.63 -1.18 -13.21
C LEU A 140 -0.18 -1.55 -14.48
N ALA A 141 -0.09 -2.80 -14.91
CA ALA A 141 -0.75 -3.27 -16.13
C ALA A 141 -2.29 -3.35 -16.00
N SER A 142 -2.82 -3.37 -14.80
CA SER A 142 -4.25 -3.50 -14.51
C SER A 142 -4.72 -2.52 -13.45
N THR A 143 -6.03 -2.26 -13.43
CA THR A 143 -6.74 -1.55 -12.35
C THR A 143 -7.79 -2.49 -11.75
N PRO A 144 -8.00 -2.46 -10.45
CA PRO A 144 -7.28 -1.64 -9.49
C PRO A 144 -5.87 -2.18 -9.21
N THR A 145 -4.99 -1.32 -8.76
CA THR A 145 -3.71 -1.68 -8.15
C THR A 145 -3.50 -0.72 -6.98
N THR A 146 -3.23 -1.26 -5.80
CA THR A 146 -2.94 -0.45 -4.61
C THR A 146 -1.48 -0.59 -4.24
N ILE A 147 -0.82 0.53 -4.01
CA ILE A 147 0.59 0.61 -3.62
C ILE A 147 0.65 1.32 -2.28
N VAL A 148 1.34 0.74 -1.31
CA VAL A 148 1.56 1.37 -0.01
C VAL A 148 3.00 1.85 0.04
N LEU A 149 3.16 3.14 0.34
CA LEU A 149 4.47 3.77 0.55
C LEU A 149 4.70 3.92 2.05
N ASP A 150 5.93 3.72 2.48
CA ASP A 150 6.34 3.99 3.86
C ASP A 150 6.52 5.51 4.12
N ASP A 151 6.84 5.88 5.35
CA ASP A 151 7.09 7.24 5.82
C ASP A 151 8.15 8.01 5.01
N LYS A 152 9.04 7.27 4.33
CA LYS A 152 10.09 7.81 3.45
C LYS A 152 9.67 7.88 1.99
N GLY A 153 8.49 7.36 1.65
CA GLY A 153 7.96 7.27 0.30
C GLY A 153 8.51 6.13 -0.54
N ARG A 154 9.04 5.07 0.09
CA ARG A 154 9.48 3.86 -0.59
C ARG A 154 8.32 2.91 -0.72
N VAL A 155 8.28 2.15 -1.81
CA VAL A 155 7.24 1.12 -2.00
C VAL A 155 7.44 0.02 -0.95
N ALA A 156 6.49 -0.08 -0.02
CA ALA A 156 6.49 -1.04 1.07
C ALA A 156 5.54 -2.22 0.84
N ALA A 157 4.41 -1.99 0.14
CA ALA A 157 3.54 -3.08 -0.27
C ALA A 157 2.85 -2.80 -1.61
N VAL A 158 2.42 -3.87 -2.27
CA VAL A 158 1.66 -3.83 -3.53
C VAL A 158 0.53 -4.84 -3.47
N VAL A 159 -0.69 -4.38 -3.77
CA VAL A 159 -1.85 -5.24 -4.02
C VAL A 159 -2.19 -5.17 -5.51
N ALA A 160 -1.97 -6.26 -6.22
CA ALA A 160 -2.26 -6.37 -7.64
C ALA A 160 -3.67 -6.91 -7.86
N GLY A 161 -4.57 -6.09 -8.38
CA GLY A 161 -6.00 -6.42 -8.50
C GLY A 161 -6.82 -5.90 -7.30
N PRO A 162 -8.05 -6.40 -7.13
CA PRO A 162 -8.93 -6.00 -6.05
C PRO A 162 -8.32 -6.25 -4.68
N ILE A 163 -8.52 -5.32 -3.75
CA ILE A 163 -8.12 -5.46 -2.35
C ILE A 163 -8.95 -6.60 -1.73
N PRO A 164 -8.31 -7.62 -1.13
CA PRO A 164 -9.02 -8.77 -0.56
C PRO A 164 -10.01 -8.39 0.54
N SER A 165 -9.62 -7.46 1.42
CA SER A 165 -10.46 -6.91 2.49
C SER A 165 -9.88 -5.60 3.03
N LYS A 166 -10.72 -4.78 3.69
CA LYS A 166 -10.25 -3.59 4.42
C LYS A 166 -9.18 -3.95 5.45
N GLN A 167 -9.40 -5.04 6.19
CA GLN A 167 -8.44 -5.52 7.19
C GLN A 167 -7.05 -5.80 6.61
N THR A 168 -6.97 -6.30 5.39
CA THR A 168 -5.68 -6.53 4.70
C THR A 168 -4.86 -5.25 4.59
N ILE A 169 -5.50 -4.12 4.26
CA ILE A 169 -4.77 -2.84 4.15
C ILE A 169 -4.49 -2.25 5.53
N LEU A 170 -5.41 -2.38 6.48
CA LEU A 170 -5.18 -1.95 7.87
C LEU A 170 -3.95 -2.66 8.46
N ASP A 171 -3.87 -3.98 8.34
CA ASP A 171 -2.73 -4.77 8.84
C ASP A 171 -1.43 -4.32 8.17
N VAL A 172 -1.43 -4.07 6.86
CA VAL A 172 -0.26 -3.57 6.11
C VAL A 172 0.14 -2.17 6.59
N VAL A 173 -0.82 -1.27 6.81
CA VAL A 173 -0.55 0.09 7.33
C VAL A 173 0.02 0.04 8.73
N ASP A 174 -0.55 -0.79 9.62
CA ASP A 174 -0.09 -0.95 11.00
C ASP A 174 1.34 -1.50 11.05
N ASP A 175 1.64 -2.53 10.26
CA ASP A 175 2.98 -3.12 10.18
C ASP A 175 4.01 -2.08 9.73
N ILE A 176 3.74 -1.33 8.64
CA ILE A 176 4.65 -0.34 8.08
C ILE A 176 4.83 0.87 9.02
N SER A 177 3.74 1.34 9.67
CA SER A 177 3.80 2.44 10.64
C SER A 177 4.58 2.05 11.89
N GLY A 178 4.46 0.79 12.34
CA GLY A 178 5.20 0.24 13.47
C GLY A 178 6.71 0.21 13.25
N GLU A 179 7.17 -0.02 12.01
CA GLU A 179 8.58 0.01 11.65
C GLU A 179 9.20 1.41 11.85
N ALA A 180 8.47 2.47 11.50
CA ALA A 180 8.92 3.85 11.66
C ALA A 180 9.12 4.21 13.14
N SER A 181 8.24 3.72 14.02
CA SER A 181 8.29 3.95 15.46
C SER A 181 9.42 3.17 16.16
N GLY A 182 9.74 1.97 15.68
CA GLY A 182 10.78 1.09 16.27
C GLY A 182 12.22 1.54 16.00
N THR A 183 12.46 2.38 15.01
CA THR A 183 13.81 2.91 14.68
C THR A 183 14.23 4.12 15.50
N ALA A 184 13.34 4.70 16.33
CA ALA A 184 13.63 5.88 17.14
C ALA A 184 14.27 5.57 18.50
N ASP A 185 14.30 4.30 18.93
CA ASP A 185 14.77 3.85 20.26
C ASP A 185 16.10 3.05 20.22
N GLY A 186 16.91 3.19 19.19
CA GLY A 186 18.19 2.49 19.03
C GLY A 186 19.43 3.38 19.15
#